data_f45eb869109ac15722f1122f74636776
#
_entry.id   f45eb869109ac15722f1122f74636776
#
_cell.length_a   1.000
_cell.length_b   1.000
_cell.length_c   1.000
_cell.angle_alpha   90.00
_cell.angle_beta   90.00
_cell.angle_gamma   90.00
#
_symmetry.space_group_name_H-M   'P 1'
#
loop_
_entity.id
_entity.type
_entity.pdbx_description
1 polymer ?
#
loop_
_entity_poly.entity_id
_entity_poly.type
_entity_poly.pdbx_seq_one_letter_code
_entity_poly.pdbx_strand_id
1 'polypeptide(L)'
;GGFTLAPQHALLGLQLKGSDALSKIVLTNREDETTYTLTCTGVTLKEDASTLFYIVVPKGEWNNGFRVDVYAEDNSILNTFEKTGSVSFGADAVAMPEQDVNIKSFTANGVSFRMIAVKKGTFTMGATEKQLEFQRDELGLEDYQLSKQDQPAHYVTLTYNYHIGETEVTQELWKAVMGTNPSRLNGDDYKQHPVDSVSWDNCQAFVTKLNEILADQLNGKTFRLPTNAEWEYAARGGHKMGQEYIFAGSDIANDVAWYSRIKKEDDDIVLTYSQPVKGKDPNELGLYDMSGNVEEWCQDNYYKYTANSQNDPINDPICILTDSSHEYYNRYVVRGGRWWMSSGNGSRFCRVGYRNYYPYDTRHDYLGLRLVLVKNK
;
A
#
# COMPACT_ATOMS: atom_id res chain seq x y z
N GLY A 1 20.03 -3.79 -35.16
CA GLY A 1 19.64 -3.77 -36.55
C GLY A 1 18.46 -2.87 -36.76
N GLY A 2 18.56 -1.89 -37.67
CA GLY A 2 17.42 -1.05 -38.03
C GLY A 2 16.38 -1.88 -38.82
N PHE A 3 15.12 -1.67 -38.53
CA PHE A 3 14.03 -2.19 -39.34
C PHE A 3 13.32 -1.01 -40.03
N THR A 4 12.80 -1.25 -41.24
CA THR A 4 12.06 -0.23 -41.99
C THR A 4 10.57 -0.52 -41.84
N LEU A 5 9.80 0.44 -41.32
CA LEU A 5 8.35 0.36 -41.28
C LEU A 5 7.73 0.60 -42.66
N ALA A 6 6.62 -0.09 -42.94
CA ALA A 6 5.81 0.25 -44.06
C ALA A 6 5.29 1.71 -43.95
N PRO A 7 5.12 2.45 -45.06
CA PRO A 7 4.77 3.88 -45.02
C PRO A 7 3.49 4.21 -44.21
N GLN A 8 2.55 3.27 -44.11
CA GLN A 8 1.28 3.40 -43.39
C GLN A 8 1.37 3.07 -41.89
N HIS A 9 2.53 2.70 -41.37
CA HIS A 9 2.69 2.31 -39.94
C HIS A 9 3.55 3.32 -39.19
N ALA A 10 3.28 3.40 -37.88
CA ALA A 10 4.03 4.16 -36.89
C ALA A 10 4.41 3.26 -35.70
N LEU A 11 5.16 3.81 -34.75
CA LEU A 11 5.59 3.11 -33.55
C LEU A 11 5.02 3.78 -32.30
N LEU A 12 4.52 2.96 -31.36
CA LEU A 12 4.35 3.35 -29.97
C LEU A 12 5.53 2.76 -29.17
N GLY A 13 6.32 3.62 -28.55
CA GLY A 13 7.40 3.26 -27.63
C GLY A 13 6.88 3.23 -26.18
N LEU A 14 7.11 2.11 -25.48
CA LEU A 14 6.74 1.92 -24.08
C LEU A 14 7.98 1.61 -23.29
N GLN A 15 8.26 2.38 -22.23
CA GLN A 15 9.30 2.10 -21.25
C GLN A 15 8.66 1.54 -20.00
N LEU A 16 8.88 0.24 -19.71
CA LEU A 16 8.30 -0.45 -18.57
C LEU A 16 9.39 -0.91 -17.61
N LYS A 17 9.13 -0.77 -16.32
CA LYS A 17 9.91 -1.38 -15.25
C LYS A 17 9.02 -2.13 -14.28
N GLY A 18 9.60 -3.03 -13.50
CA GLY A 18 8.89 -3.89 -12.55
C GLY A 18 9.71 -5.15 -12.27
N SER A 19 9.11 -6.14 -11.65
CA SER A 19 9.78 -7.39 -11.29
C SER A 19 9.09 -8.63 -11.88
N ASP A 20 8.16 -8.45 -12.80
CA ASP A 20 7.32 -9.53 -13.32
C ASP A 20 7.78 -10.01 -14.70
N ALA A 21 7.65 -11.31 -14.92
CA ALA A 21 7.75 -11.90 -16.25
C ALA A 21 6.48 -11.61 -17.06
N LEU A 22 6.65 -11.16 -18.29
CA LEU A 22 5.56 -10.75 -19.16
C LEU A 22 5.16 -11.85 -20.13
N SER A 23 3.85 -11.98 -20.41
CA SER A 23 3.35 -12.78 -21.51
C SER A 23 3.07 -11.94 -22.76
N LYS A 24 2.42 -10.81 -22.58
CA LYS A 24 2.06 -9.90 -23.67
C LYS A 24 1.80 -8.48 -23.20
N ILE A 25 1.82 -7.55 -24.15
CA ILE A 25 1.33 -6.18 -24.01
C ILE A 25 0.24 -5.99 -25.06
N VAL A 26 -0.92 -5.50 -24.65
CA VAL A 26 -2.06 -5.21 -25.55
C VAL A 26 -2.34 -3.73 -25.54
N LEU A 27 -2.24 -3.12 -26.71
CA LEU A 27 -2.63 -1.75 -26.97
C LEU A 27 -4.04 -1.75 -27.57
N THR A 28 -4.95 -0.98 -27.01
CA THR A 28 -6.33 -0.81 -27.49
C THR A 28 -6.56 0.63 -27.91
N ASN A 29 -7.00 0.86 -29.14
CA ASN A 29 -7.55 2.14 -29.58
C ASN A 29 -8.90 2.37 -28.90
N ARG A 30 -9.07 3.48 -28.18
CA ARG A 30 -10.29 3.79 -27.42
C ARG A 30 -11.45 4.33 -28.30
N GLU A 31 -11.22 4.54 -29.58
CA GLU A 31 -12.26 5.03 -30.49
C GLU A 31 -13.06 3.90 -31.10
N ASP A 32 -12.41 2.80 -31.50
CA ASP A 32 -13.00 1.67 -32.20
C ASP A 32 -12.72 0.30 -31.56
N GLU A 33 -12.08 0.29 -30.36
CA GLU A 33 -11.68 -0.91 -29.60
C GLU A 33 -10.74 -1.86 -30.37
N THR A 34 -10.10 -1.40 -31.45
CA THR A 34 -9.09 -2.19 -32.17
C THR A 34 -7.89 -2.47 -31.27
N THR A 35 -7.41 -3.71 -31.26
CA THR A 35 -6.29 -4.12 -30.42
C THR A 35 -5.05 -4.50 -31.22
N TYR A 36 -3.87 -4.18 -30.65
CA TYR A 36 -2.55 -4.54 -31.16
C TYR A 36 -1.79 -5.26 -30.06
N THR A 37 -1.36 -6.48 -30.31
CA THR A 37 -0.73 -7.33 -29.28
C THR A 37 0.76 -7.53 -29.58
N LEU A 38 1.61 -7.26 -28.58
CA LEU A 38 3.01 -7.62 -28.57
C LEU A 38 3.18 -8.83 -27.63
N THR A 39 3.62 -9.98 -28.16
CA THR A 39 3.98 -11.15 -27.36
C THR A 39 5.35 -10.97 -26.74
N CYS A 40 5.49 -11.25 -25.43
CA CYS A 40 6.68 -10.98 -24.63
C CYS A 40 7.31 -12.27 -24.07
N THR A 41 7.46 -13.31 -24.87
CA THR A 41 7.98 -14.61 -24.42
C THR A 41 9.41 -14.48 -23.87
N GLY A 42 9.62 -14.92 -22.62
CA GLY A 42 10.93 -14.90 -21.94
C GLY A 42 11.41 -13.50 -21.53
N VAL A 43 10.52 -12.52 -21.46
CA VAL A 43 10.86 -11.17 -21.00
C VAL A 43 10.45 -11.00 -19.54
N THR A 44 11.44 -10.73 -18.67
CA THR A 44 11.21 -10.31 -17.28
C THR A 44 11.64 -8.87 -17.12
N LEU A 45 10.76 -8.05 -16.56
CA LEU A 45 11.06 -6.65 -16.25
C LEU A 45 12.08 -6.56 -15.10
N LYS A 46 12.81 -5.44 -15.04
CA LYS A 46 13.73 -5.10 -13.96
C LYS A 46 13.24 -3.89 -13.19
N GLU A 47 13.45 -3.88 -11.89
CA GLU A 47 13.03 -2.75 -11.03
C GLU A 47 13.98 -1.57 -11.14
N ASP A 48 15.24 -1.82 -11.40
CA ASP A 48 16.34 -0.85 -11.49
C ASP A 48 16.59 -0.30 -12.90
N ALA A 49 15.93 -0.89 -13.91
CA ALA A 49 16.12 -0.50 -15.30
C ALA A 49 14.85 -0.67 -16.14
N SER A 50 14.56 0.31 -16.98
CA SER A 50 13.43 0.22 -17.92
C SER A 50 13.75 -0.71 -19.09
N THR A 51 12.76 -1.52 -19.46
CA THR A 51 12.75 -2.30 -20.70
C THR A 51 11.91 -1.56 -21.73
N LEU A 52 12.48 -1.32 -22.90
CA LEU A 52 11.82 -0.60 -24.01
C LEU A 52 11.12 -1.58 -24.95
N PHE A 53 9.86 -1.35 -25.18
CA PHE A 53 9.01 -2.10 -26.12
C PHE A 53 8.53 -1.18 -27.24
N TYR A 54 8.34 -1.74 -28.42
CA TYR A 54 7.73 -1.04 -29.54
C TYR A 54 6.53 -1.81 -30.08
N ILE A 55 5.39 -1.14 -30.20
CA ILE A 55 4.19 -1.67 -30.83
C ILE A 55 3.98 -0.95 -32.17
N VAL A 56 3.83 -1.72 -33.23
CA VAL A 56 3.52 -1.20 -34.56
C VAL A 56 2.03 -0.91 -34.66
N VAL A 57 1.67 0.32 -35.04
CA VAL A 57 0.29 0.78 -35.18
C VAL A 57 0.08 1.48 -36.53
N PRO A 58 -1.17 1.56 -37.04
CA PRO A 58 -1.47 2.41 -38.19
C PRO A 58 -1.18 3.88 -37.90
N LYS A 59 -0.70 4.60 -38.91
CA LYS A 59 -0.63 6.06 -38.86
C LYS A 59 -2.03 6.67 -38.87
N GLY A 60 -2.19 7.77 -38.16
CA GLY A 60 -3.45 8.51 -38.11
C GLY A 60 -3.68 9.18 -36.76
N GLU A 61 -4.81 9.84 -36.68
CA GLU A 61 -5.29 10.44 -35.44
C GLU A 61 -6.17 9.45 -34.67
N TRP A 62 -5.87 9.25 -33.40
CA TRP A 62 -6.69 8.47 -32.45
C TRP A 62 -7.34 9.45 -31.47
N ASN A 63 -8.55 9.90 -31.78
CA ASN A 63 -9.19 11.04 -31.10
C ASN A 63 -9.46 10.81 -29.62
N ASN A 64 -9.71 9.56 -29.21
CA ASN A 64 -10.00 9.19 -27.83
C ASN A 64 -8.76 8.62 -27.09
N GLY A 65 -7.57 8.66 -27.73
CA GLY A 65 -6.35 8.09 -27.20
C GLY A 65 -6.33 6.57 -27.21
N PHE A 66 -5.60 5.97 -26.26
CA PHE A 66 -5.42 4.52 -26.21
C PHE A 66 -5.28 4.00 -24.78
N ARG A 67 -5.46 2.68 -24.60
CA ARG A 67 -5.17 1.93 -23.39
C ARG A 67 -4.09 0.89 -23.66
N VAL A 68 -3.20 0.68 -22.70
CA VAL A 68 -2.16 -0.35 -22.71
C VAL A 68 -2.36 -1.27 -21.53
N ASP A 69 -2.65 -2.53 -21.78
CA ASP A 69 -2.73 -3.59 -20.75
C ASP A 69 -1.44 -4.42 -20.80
N VAL A 70 -0.76 -4.55 -19.66
CA VAL A 70 0.45 -5.37 -19.49
C VAL A 70 0.09 -6.64 -18.74
N TYR A 71 0.42 -7.81 -19.31
CA TYR A 71 0.04 -9.12 -18.80
C TYR A 71 1.23 -9.90 -18.26
N ALA A 72 1.06 -10.53 -17.08
CA ALA A 72 1.98 -11.53 -16.53
C ALA A 72 1.94 -12.84 -17.32
N GLU A 73 2.86 -13.76 -17.02
CA GLU A 73 2.91 -15.10 -17.64
C GLU A 73 1.63 -15.92 -17.41
N ASP A 74 0.95 -15.73 -16.28
CA ASP A 74 -0.33 -16.37 -15.98
C ASP A 74 -1.54 -15.72 -16.69
N ASN A 75 -1.29 -14.78 -17.60
CA ASN A 75 -2.27 -13.96 -18.30
C ASN A 75 -3.12 -13.05 -17.41
N SER A 76 -2.75 -12.83 -16.17
CA SER A 76 -3.34 -11.77 -15.36
C SER A 76 -2.85 -10.39 -15.80
N ILE A 77 -3.69 -9.36 -15.68
CA ILE A 77 -3.28 -7.98 -15.95
C ILE A 77 -2.47 -7.48 -14.75
N LEU A 78 -1.18 -7.20 -14.99
CA LEU A 78 -0.29 -6.55 -14.02
C LEU A 78 -0.70 -5.10 -13.81
N ASN A 79 -0.81 -4.37 -14.92
CA ASN A 79 -1.22 -2.97 -14.90
C ASN A 79 -1.88 -2.55 -16.21
N THR A 80 -2.63 -1.45 -16.14
CA THR A 80 -3.26 -0.78 -17.28
C THR A 80 -2.84 0.68 -17.27
N PHE A 81 -2.36 1.19 -18.39
CA PHE A 81 -1.99 2.59 -18.58
C PHE A 81 -2.87 3.19 -19.66
N GLU A 82 -3.28 4.44 -19.48
CA GLU A 82 -4.15 5.12 -20.43
C GLU A 82 -3.54 6.44 -20.88
N LYS A 83 -3.74 6.74 -22.15
CA LYS A 83 -3.52 8.05 -22.75
C LYS A 83 -4.87 8.55 -23.25
N THR A 84 -5.40 9.58 -22.60
CA THR A 84 -6.66 10.21 -22.99
C THR A 84 -6.42 11.40 -23.92
N GLY A 85 -7.43 11.74 -24.70
CA GLY A 85 -7.36 12.81 -25.70
C GLY A 85 -6.70 12.35 -27.01
N SER A 86 -6.71 13.22 -28.02
CA SER A 86 -6.19 12.89 -29.35
C SER A 86 -4.69 12.61 -29.35
N VAL A 87 -4.28 11.56 -30.05
CA VAL A 87 -2.88 11.17 -30.27
C VAL A 87 -2.65 10.98 -31.76
N SER A 88 -1.66 11.70 -32.32
CA SER A 88 -1.26 11.58 -33.72
C SER A 88 -0.12 10.58 -33.87
N PHE A 89 -0.34 9.51 -34.59
CA PHE A 89 0.69 8.55 -35.00
C PHE A 89 1.22 8.90 -36.39
N GLY A 90 2.39 9.52 -36.44
CA GLY A 90 3.04 10.03 -37.67
C GLY A 90 4.30 9.24 -38.08
N ALA A 91 5.29 9.95 -38.60
CA ALA A 91 6.58 9.38 -39.00
C ALA A 91 7.46 9.06 -37.78
N ASP A 92 7.34 9.86 -36.73
CA ASP A 92 8.09 9.69 -35.47
C ASP A 92 7.36 8.74 -34.53
N ALA A 93 8.15 8.07 -33.69
CA ALA A 93 7.57 7.21 -32.63
C ALA A 93 6.87 8.08 -31.60
N VAL A 94 5.66 7.67 -31.19
CA VAL A 94 5.01 8.20 -30.00
C VAL A 94 5.58 7.45 -28.79
N ALA A 95 6.04 8.17 -27.78
CA ALA A 95 6.58 7.58 -26.56
C ALA A 95 5.66 7.88 -25.37
N MET A 96 5.44 6.86 -24.53
CA MET A 96 4.90 7.06 -23.19
C MET A 96 6.04 7.32 -22.19
N PRO A 97 5.80 8.13 -21.14
CA PRO A 97 6.71 8.19 -19.98
C PRO A 97 6.95 6.80 -19.41
N GLU A 98 8.07 6.62 -18.70
CA GLU A 98 8.36 5.38 -17.98
C GLU A 98 7.21 5.00 -17.05
N GLN A 99 6.81 3.73 -17.09
CA GLN A 99 5.72 3.16 -16.30
C GLN A 99 6.24 2.02 -15.42
N ASP A 100 5.90 2.05 -14.13
CA ASP A 100 6.16 0.94 -13.21
C ASP A 100 4.90 0.06 -13.09
N VAL A 101 5.00 -1.20 -13.51
CA VAL A 101 3.86 -2.13 -13.49
C VAL A 101 3.44 -2.52 -12.06
N ASN A 102 4.32 -2.30 -11.07
CA ASN A 102 4.04 -2.56 -9.66
C ASN A 102 3.20 -1.44 -9.02
N ILE A 103 3.00 -0.32 -9.70
CA ILE A 103 2.30 0.84 -9.16
C ILE A 103 1.01 1.10 -9.94
N LYS A 104 -0.12 1.09 -9.23
CA LYS A 104 -1.41 1.51 -9.78
C LYS A 104 -1.77 2.90 -9.27
N SER A 105 -2.17 3.77 -10.18
CA SER A 105 -2.68 5.10 -9.84
C SER A 105 -4.19 5.15 -10.05
N PHE A 106 -4.89 5.77 -9.13
CA PHE A 106 -6.33 6.01 -9.17
C PHE A 106 -6.61 7.48 -8.94
N THR A 107 -7.70 7.97 -9.52
CA THR A 107 -8.12 9.36 -9.31
C THR A 107 -9.59 9.39 -8.90
N ALA A 108 -9.86 9.79 -7.65
CA ALA A 108 -11.20 9.95 -7.10
C ALA A 108 -11.52 11.44 -6.98
N ASN A 109 -12.54 11.91 -7.70
CA ASN A 109 -12.99 13.30 -7.69
C ASN A 109 -11.86 14.34 -7.81
N GLY A 110 -10.89 14.08 -8.71
CA GLY A 110 -9.75 14.96 -9.00
C GLY A 110 -8.52 14.77 -8.10
N VAL A 111 -8.58 13.91 -7.08
CA VAL A 111 -7.45 13.59 -6.20
C VAL A 111 -6.85 12.24 -6.57
N SER A 112 -5.57 12.25 -6.91
CA SER A 112 -4.84 11.04 -7.31
C SER A 112 -4.10 10.41 -6.12
N PHE A 113 -4.10 9.08 -6.06
CA PHE A 113 -3.36 8.29 -5.07
C PHE A 113 -2.78 7.02 -5.71
N ARG A 114 -1.76 6.45 -5.07
CA ARG A 114 -1.00 5.32 -5.61
C ARG A 114 -1.15 4.08 -4.71
N MET A 115 -1.19 2.93 -5.36
CA MET A 115 -1.27 1.61 -4.75
C MET A 115 -0.08 0.78 -5.20
N ILE A 116 0.68 0.24 -4.28
CA ILE A 116 1.92 -0.53 -4.52
C ILE A 116 1.59 -2.02 -4.51
N ALA A 117 2.09 -2.76 -5.50
CA ALA A 117 1.90 -4.20 -5.59
C ALA A 117 2.69 -4.94 -4.50
N VAL A 118 2.01 -5.87 -3.84
CA VAL A 118 2.60 -6.81 -2.87
C VAL A 118 2.32 -8.22 -3.38
N LYS A 119 3.37 -8.99 -3.67
CA LYS A 119 3.23 -10.38 -4.10
C LYS A 119 3.01 -11.29 -2.90
N LYS A 120 2.33 -12.40 -3.13
CA LYS A 120 2.14 -13.47 -2.14
C LYS A 120 3.46 -13.93 -1.52
N GLY A 121 3.41 -14.42 -0.29
CA GLY A 121 4.61 -14.92 0.37
C GLY A 121 4.35 -15.36 1.80
N THR A 122 5.36 -15.98 2.41
CA THR A 122 5.34 -16.43 3.80
C THR A 122 6.28 -15.58 4.64
N PHE A 123 5.85 -15.23 5.84
CA PHE A 123 6.63 -14.40 6.77
C PHE A 123 6.37 -14.78 8.23
N THR A 124 7.22 -14.29 9.12
CA THR A 124 7.01 -14.36 10.56
C THR A 124 6.23 -13.13 11.01
N MET A 125 5.00 -13.34 11.50
CA MET A 125 4.10 -12.32 12.00
C MET A 125 4.21 -12.19 13.52
N GLY A 126 4.17 -10.97 14.04
CA GLY A 126 4.27 -10.66 15.46
C GLY A 126 5.66 -10.22 15.89
N ALA A 127 5.86 -10.03 17.20
CA ALA A 127 7.15 -9.61 17.75
C ALA A 127 8.17 -10.74 17.69
N THR A 128 9.15 -10.61 16.83
CA THR A 128 10.30 -11.51 16.72
C THR A 128 11.29 -11.26 17.85
N GLU A 129 12.25 -12.17 18.04
CA GLU A 129 13.27 -12.00 19.09
C GLU A 129 14.06 -10.68 18.91
N LYS A 130 14.42 -10.31 17.70
CA LYS A 130 15.06 -9.01 17.41
C LYS A 130 14.25 -7.82 17.95
N GLN A 131 12.92 -7.84 17.79
CA GLN A 131 12.05 -6.78 18.30
C GLN A 131 11.87 -6.82 19.82
N LEU A 132 11.95 -8.01 20.43
CA LEU A 132 11.94 -8.16 21.87
C LEU A 132 13.26 -7.70 22.50
N GLU A 133 14.40 -8.04 21.90
CA GLU A 133 15.72 -7.54 22.28
C GLU A 133 15.78 -6.01 22.22
N PHE A 134 15.31 -5.41 21.14
CA PHE A 134 15.22 -3.94 21.05
C PHE A 134 14.43 -3.33 22.23
N GLN A 135 13.33 -3.96 22.64
CA GLN A 135 12.55 -3.46 23.78
C GLN A 135 13.32 -3.61 25.10
N ARG A 136 14.09 -4.68 25.28
CA ARG A 136 14.89 -4.89 26.50
C ARG A 136 16.12 -3.93 26.52
N ASP A 137 16.88 -3.94 25.45
CA ASP A 137 18.22 -3.34 25.42
C ASP A 137 18.17 -1.83 25.16
N GLU A 138 17.36 -1.40 24.17
CA GLU A 138 17.31 0.03 23.79
C GLU A 138 16.27 0.82 24.58
N LEU A 139 15.20 0.18 25.04
CA LEU A 139 14.14 0.83 25.81
C LEU A 139 14.19 0.51 27.30
N GLY A 140 15.07 -0.39 27.74
CA GLY A 140 15.24 -0.79 29.14
C GLY A 140 13.98 -1.43 29.74
N LEU A 141 13.20 -2.17 28.95
CA LEU A 141 11.97 -2.80 29.42
C LEU A 141 12.27 -4.21 29.96
N GLU A 142 11.74 -4.50 31.12
CA GLU A 142 11.74 -5.85 31.70
C GLU A 142 10.74 -6.75 30.96
N ASP A 143 10.96 -8.08 30.98
CA ASP A 143 10.13 -9.05 30.25
C ASP A 143 8.61 -8.93 30.52
N TYR A 144 8.21 -8.55 31.75
CA TYR A 144 6.80 -8.35 32.08
C TYR A 144 6.19 -7.08 31.46
N GLN A 145 7.03 -6.14 30.99
CA GLN A 145 6.64 -4.88 30.35
C GLN A 145 6.57 -5.01 28.82
N LEU A 146 7.10 -6.12 28.25
CA LEU A 146 7.04 -6.36 26.82
C LEU A 146 5.58 -6.50 26.36
N SER A 147 5.30 -6.00 25.17
CA SER A 147 3.98 -6.13 24.60
C SER A 147 3.58 -7.62 24.46
N LYS A 148 2.42 -7.98 25.00
CA LYS A 148 1.83 -9.32 24.84
C LYS A 148 0.82 -9.39 23.71
N GLN A 149 0.49 -8.23 23.13
CA GLN A 149 -0.52 -8.13 22.08
C GLN A 149 0.01 -8.64 20.73
N ASP A 150 1.32 -8.53 20.52
CA ASP A 150 2.04 -8.93 19.31
C ASP A 150 2.83 -10.25 19.48
N GLN A 151 2.58 -10.99 20.56
CA GLN A 151 3.20 -12.29 20.86
C GLN A 151 2.16 -13.42 20.90
N PRO A 152 2.59 -14.70 20.63
CA PRO A 152 3.89 -15.10 20.11
C PRO A 152 4.05 -14.76 18.63
N ALA A 153 5.31 -14.65 18.16
CA ALA A 153 5.59 -14.68 16.74
C ALA A 153 5.16 -16.03 16.14
N HIS A 154 4.62 -16.00 14.92
CA HIS A 154 4.11 -17.19 14.24
C HIS A 154 4.20 -17.03 12.73
N TYR A 155 4.13 -18.13 11.98
CA TYR A 155 4.28 -18.13 10.53
C TYR A 155 2.93 -17.96 9.84
N VAL A 156 2.90 -17.04 8.86
CA VAL A 156 1.73 -16.73 8.03
C VAL A 156 2.10 -16.77 6.57
N THR A 157 1.24 -17.33 5.74
CA THR A 157 1.34 -17.29 4.28
C THR A 157 0.17 -16.49 3.72
N LEU A 158 0.47 -15.47 2.93
CA LEU A 158 -0.49 -14.83 2.04
C LEU A 158 -0.42 -15.52 0.69
N THR A 159 -1.52 -16.12 0.24
CA THR A 159 -1.58 -16.97 -0.95
C THR A 159 -1.90 -16.21 -2.23
N TYR A 160 -2.20 -14.92 -2.14
CA TYR A 160 -2.59 -14.04 -3.25
C TYR A 160 -1.79 -12.74 -3.26
N ASN A 161 -1.71 -12.15 -4.45
CA ASN A 161 -1.15 -10.81 -4.65
C ASN A 161 -2.22 -9.75 -4.36
N TYR A 162 -1.80 -8.63 -3.80
CA TYR A 162 -2.66 -7.47 -3.54
C TYR A 162 -1.91 -6.17 -3.81
N HIS A 163 -2.60 -5.03 -3.73
CA HIS A 163 -1.94 -3.73 -3.69
C HIS A 163 -2.30 -3.05 -2.39
N ILE A 164 -1.38 -2.26 -1.86
CA ILE A 164 -1.58 -1.47 -0.64
C ILE A 164 -1.29 0.00 -0.93
N GLY A 165 -1.97 0.90 -0.25
CA GLY A 165 -1.74 2.34 -0.37
C GLY A 165 -0.28 2.70 -0.12
N GLU A 166 0.31 3.49 -1.03
CA GLU A 166 1.68 4.00 -0.88
C GLU A 166 1.86 4.75 0.44
N THR A 167 0.80 5.44 0.86
CA THR A 167 0.69 6.19 2.12
C THR A 167 -0.59 5.84 2.84
N GLU A 168 -0.77 6.37 4.02
CA GLU A 168 -2.06 6.53 4.67
C GLU A 168 -3.02 7.32 3.75
N VAL A 169 -4.33 7.19 3.95
CA VAL A 169 -5.34 8.02 3.25
C VAL A 169 -5.18 9.46 3.72
N THR A 170 -4.92 10.37 2.78
CA THR A 170 -4.76 11.79 3.09
C THR A 170 -6.10 12.48 3.35
N GLN A 171 -6.07 13.61 4.06
CA GLN A 171 -7.24 14.46 4.29
C GLN A 171 -7.85 14.97 2.98
N GLU A 172 -7.02 15.22 1.96
CA GLU A 172 -7.49 15.65 0.64
C GLU A 172 -8.30 14.54 -0.03
N LEU A 173 -7.77 13.30 -0.04
CA LEU A 173 -8.48 12.15 -0.60
C LEU A 173 -9.77 11.84 0.17
N TRP A 174 -9.71 11.86 1.50
CA TRP A 174 -10.90 11.68 2.32
C TRP A 174 -11.98 12.71 1.99
N LYS A 175 -11.62 14.00 1.95
CA LYS A 175 -12.55 15.09 1.64
C LYS A 175 -13.12 14.95 0.22
N ALA A 176 -12.31 14.58 -0.76
CA ALA A 176 -12.78 14.35 -2.13
C ALA A 176 -13.83 13.24 -2.22
N VAL A 177 -13.71 12.18 -1.43
CA VAL A 177 -14.65 11.05 -1.41
C VAL A 177 -15.86 11.35 -0.53
N MET A 178 -15.67 11.85 0.69
CA MET A 178 -16.72 11.98 1.70
C MET A 178 -17.42 13.35 1.67
N GLY A 179 -16.80 14.36 1.10
CA GLY A 179 -17.31 15.75 1.08
C GLY A 179 -17.00 16.55 2.34
N THR A 180 -16.57 15.91 3.43
CA THR A 180 -16.23 16.52 4.71
C THR A 180 -14.86 16.03 5.20
N ASN A 181 -14.23 16.76 6.12
CA ASN A 181 -12.98 16.35 6.76
C ASN A 181 -13.14 16.32 8.28
N PRO A 182 -13.07 15.15 8.94
CA PRO A 182 -13.25 15.00 10.38
C PRO A 182 -12.00 15.28 11.19
N SER A 183 -10.82 15.42 10.54
CA SER A 183 -9.53 15.53 11.20
C SER A 183 -9.47 16.71 12.17
N ARG A 184 -8.77 16.54 13.27
CA ARG A 184 -8.60 17.56 14.32
C ARG A 184 -8.05 18.87 13.76
N LEU A 185 -6.98 18.80 12.98
CA LEU A 185 -6.45 19.92 12.22
C LEU A 185 -6.79 19.71 10.76
N ASN A 186 -7.48 20.65 10.16
CA ASN A 186 -7.97 20.57 8.80
C ASN A 186 -7.84 21.95 8.11
N GLY A 187 -7.94 21.95 6.79
CA GLY A 187 -7.72 23.14 5.96
C GLY A 187 -6.71 22.85 4.86
N ASP A 188 -6.38 23.89 4.09
CA ASP A 188 -5.54 23.71 2.91
C ASP A 188 -4.11 23.32 3.23
N ASP A 189 -3.57 23.75 4.37
CA ASP A 189 -2.20 23.41 4.82
C ASP A 189 -2.08 21.95 5.25
N TYR A 190 -3.19 21.27 5.57
CA TYR A 190 -3.20 19.89 6.07
C TYR A 190 -3.64 18.86 5.03
N LYS A 191 -3.80 19.24 3.76
CA LYS A 191 -4.27 18.36 2.69
C LYS A 191 -3.48 17.05 2.57
N GLN A 192 -2.16 17.12 2.73
CA GLN A 192 -1.25 15.99 2.62
C GLN A 192 -0.99 15.29 3.97
N HIS A 193 -1.62 15.70 5.05
CA HIS A 193 -1.61 14.95 6.29
C HIS A 193 -2.56 13.74 6.18
N PRO A 194 -2.32 12.66 6.92
CA PRO A 194 -3.29 11.58 7.00
C PRO A 194 -4.60 12.09 7.57
N VAL A 195 -5.72 11.54 7.12
CA VAL A 195 -7.00 11.75 7.79
C VAL A 195 -6.93 11.10 9.16
N ASP A 196 -7.42 11.80 10.16
CA ASP A 196 -7.51 11.34 11.54
C ASP A 196 -8.94 11.51 12.10
N SER A 197 -9.15 11.13 13.35
CA SER A 197 -10.46 11.23 14.04
C SER A 197 -11.57 10.42 13.34
N VAL A 198 -11.21 9.32 12.69
CA VAL A 198 -12.12 8.40 12.00
C VAL A 198 -12.28 7.09 12.75
N SER A 199 -13.53 6.62 12.91
CA SER A 199 -13.83 5.31 13.45
C SER A 199 -13.73 4.21 12.38
N TRP A 200 -13.73 2.94 12.79
CA TRP A 200 -13.75 1.83 11.86
C TRP A 200 -14.95 1.89 10.91
N ASP A 201 -16.13 2.22 11.43
CA ASP A 201 -17.35 2.40 10.61
C ASP A 201 -17.21 3.55 9.60
N ASN A 202 -16.54 4.64 9.99
CA ASN A 202 -16.26 5.74 9.06
C ASN A 202 -15.34 5.28 7.92
N CYS A 203 -14.35 4.45 8.24
CA CYS A 203 -13.45 3.87 7.24
C CYS A 203 -14.19 2.92 6.29
N GLN A 204 -15.13 2.10 6.79
CA GLN A 204 -15.97 1.23 5.93
C GLN A 204 -16.88 2.06 5.00
N ALA A 205 -17.48 3.13 5.51
CA ALA A 205 -18.29 4.04 4.70
C ALA A 205 -17.44 4.73 3.60
N PHE A 206 -16.23 5.18 3.94
CA PHE A 206 -15.28 5.75 2.99
C PHE A 206 -14.93 4.74 1.89
N VAL A 207 -14.57 3.52 2.27
CA VAL A 207 -14.22 2.44 1.34
C VAL A 207 -15.37 2.11 0.39
N THR A 208 -16.60 2.01 0.91
CA THR A 208 -17.80 1.77 0.10
C THR A 208 -17.97 2.85 -0.95
N LYS A 209 -17.92 4.10 -0.54
CA LYS A 209 -18.08 5.25 -1.45
C LYS A 209 -16.94 5.39 -2.45
N LEU A 210 -15.70 5.08 -2.04
CA LEU A 210 -14.55 5.06 -2.94
C LEU A 210 -14.71 4.01 -4.05
N ASN A 211 -15.19 2.79 -3.71
CA ASN A 211 -15.47 1.74 -4.67
C ASN A 211 -16.57 2.15 -5.68
N GLU A 212 -17.59 2.86 -5.23
CA GLU A 212 -18.64 3.41 -6.11
C GLU A 212 -18.07 4.45 -7.08
N ILE A 213 -17.27 5.40 -6.59
CA ILE A 213 -16.65 6.45 -7.42
C ILE A 213 -15.70 5.87 -8.45
N LEU A 214 -14.98 4.82 -8.10
CA LEU A 214 -13.93 4.23 -8.94
C LEU A 214 -14.38 2.96 -9.69
N ALA A 215 -15.67 2.63 -9.72
CA ALA A 215 -16.21 1.39 -10.26
C ALA A 215 -15.64 1.05 -11.66
N ASP A 216 -15.57 2.03 -12.55
CA ASP A 216 -15.07 1.85 -13.92
C ASP A 216 -13.54 1.64 -14.00
N GLN A 217 -12.79 1.97 -12.93
CA GLN A 217 -11.33 1.83 -12.85
C GLN A 217 -10.91 0.52 -12.16
N LEU A 218 -11.81 -0.16 -11.48
CA LEU A 218 -11.48 -1.29 -10.60
C LEU A 218 -11.18 -2.60 -11.34
N ASN A 219 -11.73 -2.83 -12.53
CA ASN A 219 -11.50 -4.02 -13.35
C ASN A 219 -11.62 -5.34 -12.54
N GLY A 220 -12.74 -5.52 -11.84
CA GLY A 220 -13.03 -6.70 -11.01
C GLY A 220 -12.25 -6.77 -9.69
N LYS A 221 -11.72 -5.66 -9.24
CA LYS A 221 -11.07 -5.51 -7.92
C LYS A 221 -11.94 -4.68 -6.98
N THR A 222 -11.58 -4.65 -5.71
CA THR A 222 -12.26 -3.85 -4.70
C THR A 222 -11.26 -3.30 -3.69
N PHE A 223 -11.50 -2.07 -3.24
CA PHE A 223 -10.82 -1.50 -2.10
C PHE A 223 -11.46 -2.01 -0.80
N ARG A 224 -10.64 -2.20 0.21
CA ARG A 224 -11.03 -2.45 1.61
C ARG A 224 -9.91 -2.03 2.57
N LEU A 225 -10.15 -2.13 3.86
CA LEU A 225 -9.07 -2.05 4.85
C LEU A 225 -8.14 -3.28 4.70
N PRO A 226 -6.85 -3.15 5.02
CA PRO A 226 -5.94 -4.29 5.07
C PRO A 226 -6.39 -5.28 6.14
N THR A 227 -6.13 -6.58 5.94
CA THR A 227 -6.11 -7.48 7.07
C THR A 227 -4.87 -7.18 7.94
N ASN A 228 -4.94 -7.61 9.19
CA ASN A 228 -3.82 -7.52 10.13
C ASN A 228 -2.53 -8.14 9.56
N ALA A 229 -2.64 -9.28 8.85
CA ALA A 229 -1.52 -9.96 8.21
C ALA A 229 -1.01 -9.24 6.95
N GLU A 230 -1.89 -8.75 6.09
CA GLU A 230 -1.51 -7.98 4.91
C GLU A 230 -0.75 -6.72 5.29
N TRP A 231 -1.23 -6.01 6.31
CA TRP A 231 -0.58 -4.80 6.81
C TRP A 231 0.85 -5.09 7.28
N GLU A 232 1.02 -6.09 8.15
CA GLU A 232 2.34 -6.42 8.72
C GLU A 232 3.29 -6.97 7.67
N TYR A 233 2.82 -7.85 6.76
CA TYR A 233 3.64 -8.36 5.67
C TYR A 233 4.18 -7.22 4.80
N ALA A 234 3.32 -6.26 4.43
CA ALA A 234 3.72 -5.09 3.66
C ALA A 234 4.71 -4.19 4.44
N ALA A 235 4.47 -3.97 5.74
CA ALA A 235 5.36 -3.18 6.60
C ALA A 235 6.77 -3.77 6.70
N ARG A 236 6.88 -5.11 6.70
CA ARG A 236 8.16 -5.85 6.69
C ARG A 236 8.87 -5.89 5.33
N GLY A 237 8.38 -5.17 4.31
CA GLY A 237 8.97 -5.18 2.97
C GLY A 237 8.34 -6.21 2.02
N GLY A 238 7.36 -7.03 2.49
CA GLY A 238 6.64 -7.98 1.65
C GLY A 238 7.56 -8.95 0.91
N HIS A 239 7.35 -9.11 -0.38
CA HIS A 239 8.17 -9.97 -1.24
C HIS A 239 9.58 -9.42 -1.54
N LYS A 240 9.87 -8.18 -1.13
CA LYS A 240 11.20 -7.55 -1.25
C LYS A 240 11.98 -7.55 0.06
N MET A 241 11.43 -8.14 1.12
CA MET A 241 12.09 -8.23 2.41
C MET A 241 13.44 -8.93 2.28
N GLY A 242 14.54 -8.16 2.39
CA GLY A 242 15.91 -8.64 2.31
C GLY A 242 16.50 -8.98 3.67
N GLN A 243 16.07 -8.26 4.70
CA GLN A 243 16.47 -8.48 6.08
C GLN A 243 15.31 -8.08 7.02
N GLU A 244 15.40 -8.52 8.25
CA GLU A 244 14.46 -8.12 9.27
C GLU A 244 14.85 -6.77 9.86
N TYR A 245 13.90 -5.82 9.84
CA TYR A 245 13.99 -4.53 10.51
C TYR A 245 13.05 -4.44 11.71
N ILE A 246 13.40 -3.58 12.66
CA ILE A 246 12.56 -3.25 13.81
C ILE A 246 11.36 -2.40 13.36
N PHE A 247 11.63 -1.39 12.53
CA PHE A 247 10.66 -0.50 11.92
C PHE A 247 10.55 -0.79 10.42
N ALA A 248 9.60 -0.19 9.75
CA ALA A 248 9.39 -0.43 8.32
C ALA A 248 10.53 0.19 7.49
N GLY A 249 11.51 -0.65 7.09
CA GLY A 249 12.65 -0.27 6.24
C GLY A 249 13.90 0.18 7.00
N SER A 250 13.91 0.24 8.34
CA SER A 250 15.08 0.63 9.12
C SER A 250 15.07 0.06 10.55
N ASP A 251 16.25 -0.08 11.16
CA ASP A 251 16.40 -0.29 12.60
C ASP A 251 16.47 1.04 13.38
N ILE A 252 16.49 2.17 12.69
CA ILE A 252 16.52 3.51 13.27
C ILE A 252 15.17 4.19 13.11
N ALA A 253 14.42 4.34 14.21
CA ALA A 253 13.07 4.91 14.17
C ALA A 253 12.99 6.29 13.49
N ASN A 254 14.00 7.15 13.70
CA ASN A 254 14.00 8.52 13.16
C ASN A 254 14.04 8.58 11.62
N ASP A 255 14.54 7.53 10.94
CA ASP A 255 14.63 7.50 9.48
C ASP A 255 13.23 7.35 8.86
N VAL A 256 12.40 6.49 9.48
CA VAL A 256 11.15 5.97 8.88
C VAL A 256 9.88 6.31 9.65
N ALA A 257 9.98 6.92 10.86
CA ALA A 257 8.83 7.10 11.74
C ALA A 257 8.64 8.54 12.21
N TRP A 258 7.39 8.99 12.24
CA TRP A 258 6.94 10.16 12.97
C TRP A 258 6.39 9.74 14.34
N TYR A 259 7.12 10.07 15.43
CA TYR A 259 6.74 9.72 16.79
C TYR A 259 7.24 10.73 17.80
N SER A 260 6.58 10.83 18.95
CA SER A 260 7.06 11.63 20.08
C SER A 260 7.97 10.81 20.99
N ARG A 261 9.06 11.43 21.45
CA ARG A 261 9.96 10.91 22.46
C ARG A 261 10.11 11.97 23.54
N ILE A 262 9.57 11.68 24.72
CA ILE A 262 9.64 12.56 25.88
C ILE A 262 10.68 11.97 26.84
N LYS A 263 11.87 12.56 26.86
CA LYS A 263 12.94 12.32 27.84
C LYS A 263 12.98 13.50 28.82
N LYS A 264 13.50 13.28 30.00
CA LYS A 264 13.60 14.31 31.05
C LYS A 264 14.73 15.33 30.84
N GLU A 265 15.43 15.32 29.70
CA GLU A 265 16.56 16.16 29.34
C GLU A 265 16.45 16.63 27.89
N ASP A 266 17.18 17.63 27.47
CA ASP A 266 17.08 18.50 26.28
C ASP A 266 16.86 17.88 24.86
N ASP A 267 16.63 16.56 24.74
CA ASP A 267 16.47 15.84 23.49
C ASP A 267 15.00 15.38 23.21
N ASP A 268 14.02 16.12 23.73
CA ASP A 268 12.62 15.79 23.52
C ASP A 268 12.19 16.03 22.05
N ILE A 269 11.67 15.00 21.40
CA ILE A 269 10.90 15.12 20.15
C ILE A 269 9.43 15.15 20.54
N VAL A 270 8.82 16.33 20.51
CA VAL A 270 7.40 16.49 20.83
C VAL A 270 6.64 16.89 19.59
N LEU A 271 5.92 15.92 19.01
CA LEU A 271 4.95 16.18 17.96
C LEU A 271 3.60 16.54 18.59
N THR A 272 2.93 17.52 18.03
CA THR A 272 1.63 18.01 18.51
C THR A 272 0.48 17.66 17.57
N TYR A 273 0.81 17.07 16.40
CA TYR A 273 -0.14 16.58 15.38
C TYR A 273 0.59 15.66 14.38
N SER A 274 -0.19 14.96 13.57
CA SER A 274 0.33 14.15 12.45
C SER A 274 1.14 15.01 11.48
N GLN A 275 2.04 14.39 10.75
CA GLN A 275 2.88 15.06 9.75
C GLN A 275 2.39 14.75 8.32
N PRO A 276 2.76 15.57 7.32
CA PRO A 276 2.48 15.23 5.93
C PRO A 276 3.05 13.85 5.59
N VAL A 277 2.28 13.07 4.82
CA VAL A 277 2.73 11.76 4.34
C VAL A 277 4.02 11.89 3.51
N LYS A 278 4.83 10.82 3.47
CA LYS A 278 6.13 10.79 2.75
C LYS A 278 7.20 11.73 3.31
N GLY A 279 7.08 12.17 4.53
CA GLY A 279 8.09 13.00 5.18
C GLY A 279 9.28 12.23 5.76
N LYS A 280 9.24 10.90 5.70
CA LYS A 280 10.29 9.96 6.14
C LYS A 280 10.63 8.98 5.01
N ASP A 281 11.68 8.18 5.19
CA ASP A 281 12.09 7.18 4.20
C ASP A 281 11.07 6.04 4.08
N PRO A 282 10.86 5.49 2.87
CA PRO A 282 9.97 4.36 2.66
C PRO A 282 10.66 3.03 3.02
N ASN A 283 9.86 1.97 3.14
CA ASN A 283 10.40 0.61 3.20
C ASN A 283 10.78 0.07 1.81
N GLU A 284 11.24 -1.18 1.72
CA GLU A 284 11.73 -1.83 0.49
C GLU A 284 10.68 -1.92 -0.63
N LEU A 285 9.40 -1.89 -0.28
CA LEU A 285 8.30 -1.82 -1.25
C LEU A 285 8.05 -0.40 -1.78
N GLY A 286 8.61 0.63 -1.14
CA GLY A 286 8.28 2.03 -1.42
C GLY A 286 7.04 2.51 -0.67
N LEU A 287 6.70 1.89 0.47
CA LEU A 287 5.60 2.29 1.34
C LEU A 287 6.11 3.25 2.41
N TYR A 288 5.41 4.36 2.57
CA TYR A 288 5.72 5.40 3.54
C TYR A 288 4.83 5.28 4.78
N ASP A 289 5.33 5.81 5.90
CA ASP A 289 4.58 5.99 7.14
C ASP A 289 3.97 4.69 7.72
N MET A 290 4.59 3.52 7.37
CA MET A 290 4.23 2.22 7.97
C MET A 290 4.73 2.12 9.43
N SER A 291 5.45 3.13 9.91
CA SER A 291 5.92 3.29 11.28
C SER A 291 5.65 4.72 11.74
N GLY A 292 4.81 4.90 12.76
CA GLY A 292 4.45 6.22 13.30
C GLY A 292 3.34 6.92 12.53
N ASN A 293 3.29 8.24 12.62
CA ASN A 293 2.28 9.15 12.08
C ASN A 293 0.89 8.89 12.67
N VAL A 294 0.01 8.08 12.04
CA VAL A 294 -1.26 7.68 12.65
C VAL A 294 -1.38 6.15 12.73
N GLU A 295 -2.05 5.66 13.77
CA GLU A 295 -2.48 4.25 13.81
C GLU A 295 -3.51 3.99 12.71
N GLU A 296 -3.43 2.83 12.06
CA GLU A 296 -4.23 2.47 10.90
C GLU A 296 -5.19 1.33 11.21
N TRP A 297 -6.49 1.52 10.99
CA TRP A 297 -7.50 0.49 11.14
C TRP A 297 -7.27 -0.70 10.19
N CYS A 298 -7.37 -1.92 10.74
CA CYS A 298 -7.42 -3.16 9.99
C CYS A 298 -8.85 -3.73 9.91
N GLN A 299 -9.05 -4.70 9.00
CA GLN A 299 -10.34 -5.38 8.83
C GLN A 299 -10.66 -6.32 9.99
N ASP A 300 -9.64 -6.84 10.67
CA ASP A 300 -9.75 -7.89 11.68
C ASP A 300 -10.27 -7.38 13.01
N ASN A 301 -11.16 -8.16 13.64
CA ASN A 301 -11.29 -8.10 15.08
C ASN A 301 -9.98 -8.52 15.75
N TYR A 302 -9.74 -7.98 16.94
CA TYR A 302 -8.58 -8.40 17.73
C TYR A 302 -8.72 -9.86 18.15
N TYR A 303 -7.61 -10.60 18.07
CA TYR A 303 -7.49 -11.97 18.54
C TYR A 303 -6.09 -12.22 19.11
N LYS A 304 -5.97 -13.19 20.01
CA LYS A 304 -4.68 -13.60 20.58
C LYS A 304 -3.94 -14.47 19.57
N TYR A 305 -2.66 -14.20 19.38
CA TYR A 305 -1.82 -15.04 18.53
C TYR A 305 -1.57 -16.41 19.16
N THR A 306 -1.39 -17.40 18.31
CA THR A 306 -1.03 -18.78 18.71
C THR A 306 0.23 -19.17 17.94
N ALA A 307 1.22 -19.73 18.65
CA ALA A 307 2.43 -20.21 18.01
C ALA A 307 2.13 -21.38 17.06
N ASN A 308 2.86 -21.41 15.95
CA ASN A 308 2.85 -22.52 14.99
C ASN A 308 4.28 -22.81 14.51
N SER A 309 4.45 -23.69 13.54
CA SER A 309 5.74 -23.98 12.93
C SER A 309 5.83 -23.42 11.51
N GLN A 310 7.05 -23.23 11.02
CA GLN A 310 7.30 -22.80 9.64
C GLN A 310 6.76 -23.79 8.60
N ASN A 311 6.67 -25.08 8.96
CA ASN A 311 6.15 -26.12 8.06
C ASN A 311 4.61 -26.19 8.06
N ASP A 312 3.95 -25.43 8.96
CA ASP A 312 2.48 -25.36 9.06
C ASP A 312 2.03 -23.90 9.28
N PRO A 313 2.27 -23.02 8.30
CA PRO A 313 1.87 -21.60 8.39
C PRO A 313 0.35 -21.45 8.29
N ILE A 314 -0.19 -20.43 8.94
CA ILE A 314 -1.60 -20.06 8.79
C ILE A 314 -1.78 -19.32 7.45
N ASN A 315 -2.66 -19.82 6.60
CA ASN A 315 -2.92 -19.24 5.29
C ASN A 315 -4.00 -18.15 5.37
N ASP A 316 -3.70 -16.96 4.80
CA ASP A 316 -4.63 -15.85 4.63
C ASP A 316 -5.46 -15.53 5.90
N PRO A 317 -4.83 -15.41 7.10
CA PRO A 317 -5.60 -15.23 8.32
C PRO A 317 -6.39 -13.93 8.32
N ILE A 318 -7.65 -14.03 8.72
CA ILE A 318 -8.51 -12.91 9.04
C ILE A 318 -9.42 -13.32 10.21
N CYS A 319 -9.57 -12.45 11.18
CA CYS A 319 -10.46 -12.69 12.31
C CYS A 319 -11.72 -11.82 12.19
N ILE A 320 -12.87 -12.47 11.97
CA ILE A 320 -14.19 -11.84 11.98
C ILE A 320 -15.03 -12.50 13.06
N LEU A 321 -15.31 -11.77 14.14
CA LEU A 321 -16.11 -12.25 15.25
C LEU A 321 -17.59 -11.93 14.99
N THR A 322 -18.43 -12.96 15.05
CA THR A 322 -19.88 -12.83 14.89
C THR A 322 -20.64 -13.01 16.21
N ASP A 323 -19.99 -13.58 17.23
CA ASP A 323 -20.56 -13.76 18.56
C ASP A 323 -20.39 -12.48 19.39
N SER A 324 -21.49 -11.79 19.67
CA SER A 324 -21.50 -10.54 20.44
C SER A 324 -21.12 -10.72 21.91
N SER A 325 -21.07 -11.95 22.43
CA SER A 325 -20.61 -12.25 23.78
C SER A 325 -19.08 -12.37 23.90
N HIS A 326 -18.37 -12.46 22.78
CA HIS A 326 -16.92 -12.56 22.78
C HIS A 326 -16.27 -11.25 23.26
N GLU A 327 -15.25 -11.33 24.13
CA GLU A 327 -14.59 -10.17 24.77
C GLU A 327 -14.03 -9.14 23.75
N TYR A 328 -13.69 -9.57 22.53
CA TYR A 328 -13.15 -8.71 21.45
C TYR A 328 -14.12 -8.48 20.28
N TYR A 329 -15.39 -8.82 20.41
CA TYR A 329 -16.38 -8.71 19.32
C TYR A 329 -16.40 -7.35 18.63
N ASN A 330 -16.37 -6.27 19.39
CA ASN A 330 -16.39 -4.89 18.86
C ASN A 330 -15.01 -4.23 18.86
N ARG A 331 -13.92 -5.00 18.91
CA ARG A 331 -12.56 -4.48 18.98
C ARG A 331 -11.79 -4.83 17.74
N TYR A 332 -11.38 -3.83 16.99
CA TYR A 332 -10.66 -3.99 15.74
C TYR A 332 -9.19 -3.65 15.90
N VAL A 333 -8.35 -4.37 15.17
CA VAL A 333 -6.89 -4.19 15.18
C VAL A 333 -6.54 -2.85 14.56
N VAL A 334 -5.53 -2.19 15.14
CA VAL A 334 -4.83 -1.04 14.57
C VAL A 334 -3.34 -1.29 14.55
N ARG A 335 -2.65 -0.69 13.58
CA ARG A 335 -1.24 -0.89 13.27
C ARG A 335 -0.49 0.43 13.10
N GLY A 336 0.86 0.35 13.01
CA GLY A 336 1.74 1.44 12.61
C GLY A 336 2.29 2.26 13.78
N GLY A 337 1.58 2.33 14.90
CA GLY A 337 1.92 3.30 15.94
C GLY A 337 1.50 4.72 15.56
N ARG A 338 1.96 5.73 16.31
CA ARG A 338 1.41 7.08 16.16
C ARG A 338 2.39 8.18 16.55
N TRP A 339 2.11 9.40 16.07
CA TRP A 339 2.89 10.58 16.39
C TRP A 339 2.89 10.95 17.88
N TRP A 340 1.80 10.67 18.61
CA TRP A 340 1.60 11.12 19.98
C TRP A 340 1.92 10.06 21.04
N MET A 341 2.54 10.54 22.14
CA MET A 341 2.73 9.80 23.39
C MET A 341 2.66 10.74 24.58
N SER A 342 2.11 10.26 25.69
CA SER A 342 2.03 11.01 26.94
C SER A 342 3.35 11.04 27.72
N SER A 343 4.22 10.05 27.52
CA SER A 343 5.52 9.94 28.22
C SER A 343 6.38 8.83 27.60
N GLY A 344 7.70 8.93 27.78
CA GLY A 344 8.66 7.92 27.36
C GLY A 344 8.98 7.94 25.88
N ASN A 345 9.49 6.82 25.36
CA ASN A 345 9.89 6.67 23.98
C ASN A 345 8.77 6.01 23.16
N GLY A 346 8.11 6.80 22.29
CA GLY A 346 7.01 6.35 21.43
C GLY A 346 7.42 5.35 20.36
N SER A 347 8.71 5.25 20.00
CA SER A 347 9.19 4.33 18.97
C SER A 347 8.82 2.87 19.23
N ARG A 348 8.67 2.47 20.51
CA ARG A 348 8.25 1.11 20.88
C ARG A 348 6.92 0.68 20.25
N PHE A 349 6.04 1.64 19.93
CA PHE A 349 4.75 1.40 19.30
C PHE A 349 4.80 1.44 17.77
N CYS A 350 5.91 1.96 17.20
CA CYS A 350 6.10 2.06 15.76
C CYS A 350 6.78 0.82 15.14
N ARG A 351 7.09 -0.22 15.93
CA ARG A 351 7.68 -1.49 15.46
C ARG A 351 6.72 -2.18 14.49
N VAL A 352 7.26 -2.80 13.44
CA VAL A 352 6.42 -3.49 12.41
C VAL A 352 5.53 -4.59 12.99
N GLY A 353 5.97 -5.28 14.06
CA GLY A 353 5.19 -6.31 14.74
C GLY A 353 4.15 -5.77 15.72
N TYR A 354 4.28 -4.49 16.15
CA TYR A 354 3.36 -3.94 17.14
C TYR A 354 1.94 -3.84 16.61
N ARG A 355 0.97 -4.16 17.46
CA ARG A 355 -0.47 -3.95 17.20
C ARG A 355 -1.18 -3.51 18.46
N ASN A 356 -2.27 -2.78 18.26
CA ASN A 356 -3.20 -2.37 19.29
C ASN A 356 -4.63 -2.66 18.81
N TYR A 357 -5.64 -2.33 19.60
CA TYR A 357 -7.03 -2.47 19.23
C TYR A 357 -7.90 -1.44 19.93
N TYR A 358 -8.97 -1.02 19.26
CA TYR A 358 -9.99 -0.15 19.83
C TYR A 358 -11.40 -0.66 19.52
N PRO A 359 -12.42 -0.22 20.30
CA PRO A 359 -13.81 -0.32 19.89
C PRO A 359 -14.04 0.32 18.51
N TYR A 360 -14.92 -0.27 17.72
CA TYR A 360 -15.17 0.13 16.32
C TYR A 360 -15.59 1.61 16.12
N ASP A 361 -16.15 2.23 17.16
CA ASP A 361 -16.64 3.63 17.18
C ASP A 361 -15.61 4.64 17.70
N THR A 362 -14.43 4.18 18.12
CA THR A 362 -13.36 5.03 18.64
C THR A 362 -12.85 6.00 17.59
N ARG A 363 -12.60 7.25 18.03
CA ARG A 363 -11.98 8.30 17.21
C ARG A 363 -10.89 8.98 18.02
N HIS A 364 -9.69 9.05 17.44
CA HIS A 364 -8.56 9.78 17.99
C HIS A 364 -7.86 10.57 16.89
N ASP A 365 -7.26 11.69 17.24
CA ASP A 365 -6.48 12.55 16.35
C ASP A 365 -5.13 11.95 15.91
N TYR A 366 -4.93 10.68 16.21
CA TYR A 366 -3.81 9.83 15.77
C TYR A 366 -4.29 8.50 15.18
N LEU A 367 -5.55 8.41 14.75
CA LEU A 367 -6.17 7.18 14.27
C LEU A 367 -6.81 7.41 12.90
N GLY A 368 -6.25 6.78 11.88
CA GLY A 368 -6.58 6.89 10.47
C GLY A 368 -6.72 5.54 9.78
N LEU A 369 -6.39 5.48 8.48
CA LEU A 369 -6.50 4.25 7.70
C LEU A 369 -5.52 4.25 6.52
N ARG A 370 -5.24 3.04 6.03
CA ARG A 370 -4.62 2.75 4.74
C ARG A 370 -5.51 1.78 3.95
N LEU A 371 -5.41 1.81 2.63
CA LEU A 371 -6.23 0.99 1.74
C LEU A 371 -5.48 -0.23 1.24
N VAL A 372 -6.18 -1.31 0.99
CA VAL A 372 -5.76 -2.39 0.09
C VAL A 372 -6.73 -2.54 -1.06
N LEU A 373 -6.20 -2.99 -2.21
CA LEU A 373 -6.95 -3.33 -3.41
C LEU A 373 -6.70 -4.80 -3.72
N VAL A 374 -7.77 -5.57 -3.74
CA VAL A 374 -7.75 -7.02 -3.98
C VAL A 374 -8.67 -7.40 -5.12
N LYS A 375 -8.43 -8.57 -5.73
CA LYS A 375 -9.36 -9.14 -6.69
C LYS A 375 -10.64 -9.60 -5.95
N ASN A 376 -11.80 -9.34 -6.53
CA ASN A 376 -13.04 -9.88 -6.00
C ASN A 376 -12.97 -11.41 -6.04
N LYS A 377 -13.33 -12.06 -4.92
CA LYS A 377 -13.40 -13.53 -4.84
C LYS A 377 -14.63 -14.05 -5.58
#